data_26e086bd436accd48fa8b2671648c252
#
_entry.id   26e086bd436accd48fa8b2671648c252
#
_cell.length_a   1.000
_cell.length_b   1.000
_cell.length_c   1.000
_cell.angle_alpha   90.00
_cell.angle_beta   90.00
_cell.angle_gamma   90.00
#
_symmetry.space_group_name_H-M   'P 1'
#
loop_
_entity.id
_entity.type
_entity.pdbx_description
1 polymer ?
#
loop_
_entity_poly.entity_id
_entity_poly.type
_entity_poly.pdbx_seq_one_letter_code
_entity_poly.pdbx_strand_id
1 'polypeptide(L)'
;MKKVRVLTAEEAALLVNDGDTVSTGGFVSCACPESLSTALEKRFLETGHPRDLTLFFAAGQGHRDGTGGDHYGHEGMVKRVVGGHWDRAPRLGDLALANKIEAYNLPQGVITHMYRDIAAHNIGTITHVGLYTFADPRNGGGKLNEYTKEDLVKVVEIEGQERLLYKGFPINVCFLRASYADEYGNCTVHREIGPLDVTAQAQACKNSGGKVIVQVEKIVQGGSLDPKLVKIPGIYVDAIVVGSEEDNMQCLGMPYDGALTGEFRIPVDAIPAIPLDAKKIIARRAAMELPQDAIVNLGTGAPEKIANVAAEEGISDKMTLTVEAGSIAGVPYGGTQFGAAANSMAILDHNVQFDFYQGGGLDVAFLGLAETAPNGDLNVSKFGTRLAGAGGFIDITQNAKKVVYCGTFTAKGLKTECRDGKLVITQEGAKKKFVNQVEHITFSGKYAVQVKQPVLYITERAVFELRPEGVTLIEIAPGIDLQTQVLDQMEFMPKIAEDLKLMDERIFKDELMGLAND
;
A
#
# COMPACT_ATOMS: atom_id res chain seq x y z
N MET A 1 25.43 -24.23 19.91
CA MET A 1 24.96 -22.83 19.81
C MET A 1 24.30 -22.43 21.14
N LYS A 2 24.31 -21.15 21.49
CA LYS A 2 23.63 -20.63 22.68
C LYS A 2 22.10 -20.62 22.40
N LYS A 3 21.28 -21.06 23.37
CA LYS A 3 19.84 -20.95 23.29
C LYS A 3 19.41 -19.49 23.34
N VAL A 4 18.41 -19.13 22.55
CA VAL A 4 17.79 -17.79 22.57
C VAL A 4 17.04 -17.57 23.89
N ARG A 5 16.90 -16.33 24.33
CA ARG A 5 16.04 -16.00 25.47
C ARG A 5 14.57 -16.15 25.06
N VAL A 6 13.79 -16.78 25.91
CA VAL A 6 12.32 -16.83 25.80
C VAL A 6 11.76 -15.91 26.87
N LEU A 7 10.93 -14.97 26.50
CA LEU A 7 10.34 -13.95 27.36
C LEU A 7 8.81 -13.98 27.25
N THR A 8 8.12 -13.47 28.27
CA THR A 8 6.72 -13.06 28.11
C THR A 8 6.64 -11.76 27.30
N ALA A 9 5.49 -11.39 26.81
CA ALA A 9 5.30 -10.14 26.08
C ALA A 9 5.57 -8.92 26.98
N GLU A 10 5.18 -8.99 28.27
CA GLU A 10 5.45 -7.95 29.27
C GLU A 10 6.96 -7.80 29.56
N GLU A 11 7.68 -8.91 29.72
CA GLU A 11 9.14 -8.87 29.88
C GLU A 11 9.83 -8.29 28.64
N ALA A 12 9.34 -8.62 27.44
CA ALA A 12 9.84 -8.07 26.19
C ALA A 12 9.58 -6.56 26.08
N ALA A 13 8.40 -6.10 26.49
CA ALA A 13 8.05 -4.69 26.53
C ALA A 13 9.00 -3.87 27.43
N LEU A 14 9.54 -4.46 28.51
CA LEU A 14 10.54 -3.79 29.37
C LEU A 14 11.87 -3.51 28.69
N LEU A 15 12.14 -4.13 27.54
CA LEU A 15 13.36 -3.90 26.77
C LEU A 15 13.33 -2.61 25.94
N VAL A 16 12.17 -1.97 25.81
CA VAL A 16 12.01 -0.69 25.11
C VAL A 16 12.22 0.45 26.09
N ASN A 17 13.11 1.39 25.76
CA ASN A 17 13.43 2.56 26.58
C ASN A 17 12.80 3.83 25.99
N ASP A 18 12.73 4.88 26.82
CA ASP A 18 12.32 6.21 26.39
C ASP A 18 13.24 6.70 25.25
N GLY A 19 12.64 7.26 24.22
CA GLY A 19 13.35 7.79 23.06
C GLY A 19 13.82 6.77 22.04
N ASP A 20 13.61 5.47 22.25
CA ASP A 20 13.98 4.44 21.29
C ASP A 20 13.26 4.59 19.95
N THR A 21 13.96 4.21 18.87
CA THR A 21 13.33 3.95 17.57
C THR A 21 12.84 2.50 17.56
N VAL A 22 11.53 2.32 17.46
CA VAL A 22 10.87 1.02 17.38
C VAL A 22 10.42 0.79 15.94
N SER A 23 10.87 -0.31 15.34
CA SER A 23 10.36 -0.77 14.05
C SER A 23 9.42 -1.95 14.24
N THR A 24 8.28 -1.93 13.54
CA THR A 24 7.28 -3.02 13.60
C THR A 24 7.11 -3.68 12.24
N GLY A 25 7.01 -5.02 12.23
CA GLY A 25 6.66 -5.81 11.07
C GLY A 25 5.15 -5.93 10.90
N GLY A 26 4.71 -6.31 9.70
CA GLY A 26 3.31 -6.56 9.37
C GLY A 26 2.85 -5.83 8.10
N PHE A 27 1.74 -6.29 7.55
CA PHE A 27 1.12 -5.72 6.35
C PHE A 27 -0.40 -5.74 6.50
N VAL A 28 -1.02 -4.56 6.61
CA VAL A 28 -2.45 -4.40 6.92
C VAL A 28 -2.80 -5.15 8.20
N SER A 29 -3.55 -6.24 8.13
CA SER A 29 -3.88 -7.06 9.30
C SER A 29 -2.96 -8.26 9.48
N CYS A 30 -2.09 -8.55 8.51
CA CYS A 30 -1.34 -9.80 8.46
C CYS A 30 0.05 -9.64 9.07
N ALA A 31 0.52 -10.70 9.72
CA ALA A 31 1.84 -10.78 10.34
C ALA A 31 2.16 -9.66 11.35
N CYS A 32 1.14 -9.10 12.01
CA CYS A 32 1.34 -8.09 13.07
C CYS A 32 1.85 -8.75 14.37
N PRO A 33 2.86 -8.20 15.05
CA PRO A 33 3.35 -8.70 16.33
C PRO A 33 2.46 -8.21 17.49
N GLU A 34 1.20 -8.66 17.50
CA GLU A 34 0.12 -8.08 18.30
C GLU A 34 0.36 -8.22 19.82
N SER A 35 0.82 -9.40 20.29
CA SER A 35 1.16 -9.57 21.73
C SER A 35 2.23 -8.57 22.21
N LEU A 36 3.23 -8.30 21.36
CA LEU A 36 4.31 -7.36 21.71
C LEU A 36 3.79 -5.92 21.75
N SER A 37 2.99 -5.53 20.75
CA SER A 37 2.42 -4.19 20.66
C SER A 37 1.44 -3.91 21.79
N THR A 38 0.55 -4.87 22.10
CA THR A 38 -0.40 -4.81 23.22
C THR A 38 0.31 -4.69 24.57
N ALA A 39 1.36 -5.48 24.81
CA ALA A 39 2.12 -5.41 26.05
C ALA A 39 2.84 -4.06 26.22
N LEU A 40 3.34 -3.49 25.12
CA LEU A 40 3.98 -2.17 25.17
C LEU A 40 2.97 -1.06 25.44
N GLU A 41 1.79 -1.08 24.80
CA GLU A 41 0.67 -0.16 25.08
C GLU A 41 0.26 -0.24 26.56
N LYS A 42 0.01 -1.46 27.06
CA LYS A 42 -0.36 -1.69 28.46
C LYS A 42 0.65 -1.10 29.42
N ARG A 43 1.95 -1.35 29.20
CA ARG A 43 3.03 -0.78 30.02
C ARG A 43 2.97 0.75 30.01
N PHE A 44 2.79 1.37 28.83
CA PHE A 44 2.68 2.83 28.73
C PHE A 44 1.49 3.37 29.52
N LEU A 45 0.32 2.75 29.38
CA LEU A 45 -0.91 3.17 30.06
C LEU A 45 -0.79 3.05 31.60
N GLU A 46 -0.08 2.03 32.09
CA GLU A 46 0.10 1.80 33.53
C GLU A 46 1.21 2.66 34.14
N THR A 47 2.27 2.97 33.39
CA THR A 47 3.49 3.59 33.94
C THR A 47 3.83 4.95 33.37
N GLY A 48 3.26 5.32 32.23
CA GLY A 48 3.66 6.49 31.44
C GLY A 48 4.97 6.28 30.67
N HIS A 49 5.49 5.04 30.59
CA HIS A 49 6.73 4.67 29.90
C HIS A 49 6.52 3.42 29.04
N PRO A 50 7.23 3.28 27.88
CA PRO A 50 8.21 4.21 27.32
C PRO A 50 7.59 5.46 26.71
N ARG A 51 8.35 6.56 26.68
CA ARG A 51 7.94 7.85 26.13
C ARG A 51 8.80 8.24 24.93
N ASP A 52 8.28 9.19 24.15
CA ASP A 52 9.03 9.88 23.10
C ASP A 52 9.63 8.93 22.04
N LEU A 53 8.96 7.81 21.77
CA LEU A 53 9.40 6.83 20.78
C LEU A 53 9.39 7.42 19.37
N THR A 54 10.28 6.93 18.52
CA THR A 54 10.16 7.03 17.06
C THR A 54 9.60 5.71 16.55
N LEU A 55 8.43 5.72 15.93
CA LEU A 55 7.85 4.54 15.29
C LEU A 55 8.19 4.52 13.81
N PHE A 56 8.68 3.37 13.30
CA PHE A 56 9.11 3.21 11.91
C PHE A 56 8.54 1.95 11.28
N PHE A 57 7.75 2.09 10.20
CA PHE A 57 7.12 0.98 9.51
C PHE A 57 6.88 1.26 8.02
N ALA A 58 6.96 0.23 7.17
CA ALA A 58 6.71 0.36 5.73
C ALA A 58 5.20 0.33 5.43
N ALA A 59 4.53 -0.80 5.64
CA ALA A 59 3.09 -0.93 5.42
C ALA A 59 2.29 -0.54 6.67
N GLY A 60 1.10 0.01 6.47
CA GLY A 60 0.17 0.27 7.56
C GLY A 60 -0.30 -1.03 8.22
N GLN A 61 -0.45 -1.03 9.54
CA GLN A 61 -0.75 -2.19 10.36
C GLN A 61 -1.99 -1.97 11.20
N GLY A 62 -2.90 -2.96 11.22
CA GLY A 62 -4.12 -2.96 12.03
C GLY A 62 -5.42 -2.89 11.24
N HIS A 63 -6.53 -2.92 11.99
CA HIS A 63 -7.91 -2.92 11.47
C HIS A 63 -8.65 -1.59 11.66
N ARG A 64 -8.00 -0.54 12.19
CA ARG A 64 -8.62 0.74 12.57
C ARG A 64 -9.51 0.63 13.83
N ASP A 65 -9.25 -0.32 14.68
CA ASP A 65 -10.06 -0.71 15.85
C ASP A 65 -9.25 -0.79 17.15
N GLY A 66 -8.06 -0.22 17.15
CA GLY A 66 -7.13 -0.25 18.28
C GLY A 66 -6.03 -1.30 18.14
N THR A 67 -6.00 -2.08 17.04
CA THR A 67 -4.98 -3.10 16.77
C THR A 67 -3.80 -2.56 15.96
N GLY A 68 -2.70 -3.31 15.91
CA GLY A 68 -1.53 -3.00 15.10
C GLY A 68 -0.89 -1.67 15.48
N GLY A 69 -0.81 -0.73 14.52
CA GLY A 69 -0.21 0.59 14.73
C GLY A 69 -0.94 1.48 15.74
N ASP A 70 -2.23 1.23 15.99
CA ASP A 70 -3.02 2.01 16.94
C ASP A 70 -2.56 1.85 18.39
N HIS A 71 -1.90 0.73 18.75
CA HIS A 71 -1.29 0.54 20.08
C HIS A 71 -0.28 1.63 20.45
N TYR A 72 0.34 2.26 19.46
CA TYR A 72 1.32 3.34 19.65
C TYR A 72 0.67 4.73 19.66
N GLY A 73 -0.62 4.83 19.35
CA GLY A 73 -1.36 6.08 19.15
C GLY A 73 -1.76 6.82 20.43
N HIS A 74 -0.85 6.94 21.40
CA HIS A 74 -1.07 7.66 22.67
C HIS A 74 -0.19 8.90 22.76
N GLU A 75 -0.78 10.02 23.21
CA GLU A 75 -0.03 11.27 23.43
C GLU A 75 1.10 11.06 24.46
N GLY A 76 2.33 11.39 24.10
CA GLY A 76 3.52 11.20 24.91
C GLY A 76 4.19 9.82 24.75
N MET A 77 3.54 8.81 24.17
CA MET A 77 4.18 7.53 23.86
C MET A 77 5.11 7.66 22.66
N VAL A 78 4.63 8.28 21.58
CA VAL A 78 5.42 8.57 20.38
C VAL A 78 5.65 10.06 20.24
N LYS A 79 6.87 10.45 19.85
CA LYS A 79 7.22 11.81 19.42
C LYS A 79 7.31 11.93 17.92
N ARG A 80 7.64 10.83 17.23
CA ARG A 80 7.88 10.80 15.78
C ARG A 80 7.32 9.52 15.18
N VAL A 81 6.70 9.62 14.02
CA VAL A 81 6.27 8.47 13.23
C VAL A 81 6.75 8.65 11.79
N VAL A 82 7.45 7.65 11.26
CA VAL A 82 7.86 7.55 9.86
C VAL A 82 7.21 6.31 9.28
N GLY A 83 6.17 6.49 8.45
CA GLY A 83 5.38 5.38 7.95
C GLY A 83 4.95 5.54 6.49
N GLY A 84 4.78 4.41 5.79
CA GLY A 84 4.35 4.41 4.40
C GLY A 84 2.84 4.58 4.24
N HIS A 85 2.06 4.02 5.14
CA HIS A 85 0.59 4.09 5.10
C HIS A 85 0.00 4.30 6.50
N TRP A 86 -0.97 5.22 6.64
CA TRP A 86 -1.45 5.71 7.94
C TRP A 86 -2.89 5.31 8.27
N ASP A 87 -3.73 5.06 7.26
CA ASP A 87 -5.18 4.83 7.43
C ASP A 87 -5.53 3.61 8.31
N ARG A 88 -4.56 2.71 8.56
CA ARG A 88 -4.77 1.53 9.40
C ARG A 88 -4.62 1.81 10.90
N ALA A 89 -4.00 2.95 11.25
CA ALA A 89 -3.78 3.38 12.62
C ALA A 89 -4.34 4.81 12.82
N PRO A 90 -5.67 4.98 12.88
CA PRO A 90 -6.32 6.29 12.96
C PRO A 90 -5.87 7.10 14.19
N ARG A 91 -5.58 6.48 15.33
CA ARG A 91 -5.05 7.19 16.51
C ARG A 91 -3.75 7.91 16.23
N LEU A 92 -2.82 7.29 15.48
CA LEU A 92 -1.58 7.95 15.04
C LEU A 92 -1.89 9.09 14.07
N GLY A 93 -2.84 8.89 13.15
CA GLY A 93 -3.30 9.92 12.22
C GLY A 93 -3.86 11.14 12.95
N ASP A 94 -4.67 10.93 13.97
CA ASP A 94 -5.27 12.00 14.80
C ASP A 94 -4.18 12.81 15.53
N LEU A 95 -3.17 12.15 16.10
CA LEU A 95 -2.02 12.84 16.73
C LEU A 95 -1.23 13.68 15.71
N ALA A 96 -1.03 13.15 14.50
CA ALA A 96 -0.35 13.87 13.42
C ALA A 96 -1.15 15.11 12.98
N LEU A 97 -2.45 14.97 12.72
CA LEU A 97 -3.33 16.06 12.32
C LEU A 97 -3.49 17.13 13.42
N ALA A 98 -3.43 16.71 14.70
CA ALA A 98 -3.45 17.62 15.84
C ALA A 98 -2.10 18.29 16.15
N ASN A 99 -1.06 18.10 15.32
CA ASN A 99 0.31 18.60 15.54
C ASN A 99 0.91 18.18 16.89
N LYS A 100 0.62 16.96 17.36
CA LYS A 100 1.14 16.41 18.62
C LYS A 100 2.42 15.62 18.44
N ILE A 101 2.71 15.17 17.23
CA ILE A 101 3.88 14.35 16.87
C ILE A 101 4.52 14.84 15.59
N GLU A 102 5.80 14.58 15.41
CA GLU A 102 6.46 14.67 14.10
C GLU A 102 5.96 13.51 13.22
N ALA A 103 5.45 13.82 12.05
CA ALA A 103 4.80 12.85 11.18
C ALA A 103 5.35 12.91 9.76
N TYR A 104 5.82 11.76 9.27
CA TYR A 104 6.33 11.61 7.91
C TYR A 104 5.59 10.49 7.19
N ASN A 105 5.16 10.76 5.97
CA ASN A 105 4.76 9.74 5.03
C ASN A 105 5.82 9.62 3.94
N LEU A 106 6.44 8.44 3.84
CA LEU A 106 7.41 8.12 2.79
C LEU A 106 6.86 6.99 1.92
N PRO A 107 7.28 6.86 0.65
CA PRO A 107 6.84 5.74 -0.18
C PRO A 107 7.18 4.40 0.46
N GLN A 108 6.23 3.47 0.48
CA GLN A 108 6.34 2.20 1.19
C GLN A 108 7.54 1.36 0.70
N GLY A 109 7.73 1.26 -0.62
CA GLY A 109 8.85 0.54 -1.20
C GLY A 109 10.20 1.20 -0.88
N VAL A 110 10.24 2.52 -0.77
CA VAL A 110 11.45 3.21 -0.31
C VAL A 110 11.78 2.82 1.13
N ILE A 111 10.78 2.74 2.02
CA ILE A 111 11.02 2.32 3.41
C ILE A 111 11.55 0.87 3.47
N THR A 112 11.03 -0.03 2.63
CA THR A 112 11.53 -1.41 2.57
C THR A 112 13.01 -1.45 2.18
N HIS A 113 13.45 -0.57 1.29
CA HIS A 113 14.86 -0.41 0.91
C HIS A 113 15.68 0.30 2.01
N MET A 114 15.10 1.27 2.72
CA MET A 114 15.77 1.91 3.85
C MET A 114 16.21 0.90 4.91
N TYR A 115 15.43 -0.15 5.18
CA TYR A 115 15.88 -1.22 6.09
C TYR A 115 17.18 -1.88 5.61
N ARG A 116 17.31 -2.16 4.31
CA ARG A 116 18.53 -2.75 3.73
C ARG A 116 19.72 -1.79 3.82
N ASP A 117 19.49 -0.51 3.54
CA ASP A 117 20.52 0.52 3.61
C ASP A 117 20.98 0.77 5.03
N ILE A 118 20.06 0.82 6.01
CA ILE A 118 20.38 0.91 7.43
C ILE A 118 21.20 -0.31 7.87
N ALA A 119 20.79 -1.52 7.44
CA ALA A 119 21.53 -2.75 7.74
C ALA A 119 22.96 -2.73 7.18
N ALA A 120 23.17 -2.13 6.02
CA ALA A 120 24.47 -2.00 5.37
C ALA A 120 25.28 -0.77 5.84
N HIS A 121 24.76 0.03 6.79
CA HIS A 121 25.33 1.30 7.25
C HIS A 121 25.53 2.32 6.12
N ASN A 122 24.68 2.29 5.09
CA ASN A 122 24.62 3.32 4.09
C ASN A 122 24.03 4.61 4.69
N ILE A 123 24.37 5.76 4.11
CA ILE A 123 23.86 7.07 4.56
C ILE A 123 22.34 7.23 4.42
N GLY A 124 21.71 6.38 3.62
CA GLY A 124 20.28 6.36 3.30
C GLY A 124 20.04 5.77 1.93
N THR A 125 18.76 5.73 1.54
CA THR A 125 18.32 5.20 0.24
C THR A 125 18.32 6.31 -0.80
N ILE A 126 19.02 6.09 -1.91
CA ILE A 126 19.08 7.02 -3.04
C ILE A 126 18.25 6.45 -4.18
N THR A 127 17.20 7.16 -4.61
CA THR A 127 16.27 6.69 -5.63
C THR A 127 15.61 7.86 -6.37
N HIS A 128 15.03 7.58 -7.54
CA HIS A 128 14.16 8.51 -8.27
C HIS A 128 12.72 8.50 -7.73
N VAL A 129 12.36 7.47 -6.94
CA VAL A 129 11.00 7.30 -6.42
C VAL A 129 10.65 8.45 -5.47
N GLY A 130 9.52 9.08 -5.74
CA GLY A 130 9.04 10.24 -5.01
C GLY A 130 9.37 11.60 -5.64
N LEU A 131 10.22 11.68 -6.67
CA LEU A 131 10.49 12.94 -7.38
C LEU A 131 9.19 13.62 -7.83
N TYR A 132 9.06 14.92 -7.57
CA TYR A 132 7.89 15.77 -7.85
C TYR A 132 6.60 15.41 -7.10
N THR A 133 6.57 14.35 -6.29
CA THR A 133 5.45 14.05 -5.37
C THR A 133 5.61 14.81 -4.05
N PHE A 134 4.71 14.60 -3.09
CA PHE A 134 4.82 15.17 -1.76
C PHE A 134 6.07 14.69 -0.98
N ALA A 135 6.67 13.56 -1.39
CA ALA A 135 7.93 13.07 -0.80
C ALA A 135 9.14 13.90 -1.23
N ASP A 136 9.04 14.62 -2.36
CA ASP A 136 10.07 15.55 -2.82
C ASP A 136 10.16 16.76 -1.88
N PRO A 137 11.36 17.16 -1.41
CA PRO A 137 11.53 18.33 -0.56
C PRO A 137 10.90 19.62 -1.11
N ARG A 138 10.81 19.76 -2.43
CA ARG A 138 10.15 20.89 -3.09
C ARG A 138 8.64 20.94 -2.85
N ASN A 139 8.05 19.81 -2.47
CA ASN A 139 6.61 19.63 -2.21
C ASN A 139 6.34 19.16 -0.76
N GLY A 140 7.28 19.37 0.16
CA GLY A 140 7.10 19.07 1.58
C GLY A 140 8.03 18.01 2.16
N GLY A 141 8.71 17.18 1.34
CA GLY A 141 9.69 16.20 1.82
C GLY A 141 9.10 15.10 2.71
N GLY A 142 7.86 14.69 2.43
CA GLY A 142 7.15 13.67 3.20
C GLY A 142 6.58 14.15 4.54
N LYS A 143 6.76 15.41 4.93
CA LYS A 143 6.22 15.97 6.18
C LYS A 143 4.71 16.13 6.08
N LEU A 144 3.98 15.68 7.10
CA LEU A 144 2.52 15.67 7.08
C LEU A 144 1.89 16.84 7.82
N ASN A 145 2.65 17.53 8.67
CA ASN A 145 2.15 18.64 9.49
C ASN A 145 3.23 19.70 9.75
N GLU A 146 2.82 20.82 10.29
CA GLU A 146 3.70 21.95 10.57
C GLU A 146 4.62 21.74 11.78
N TYR A 147 4.29 20.81 12.65
CA TYR A 147 5.12 20.44 13.81
C TYR A 147 6.41 19.72 13.38
N THR A 148 6.38 19.02 12.25
CA THR A 148 7.50 18.27 11.68
C THR A 148 8.51 19.22 11.01
N LYS A 149 9.73 19.35 11.54
CA LYS A 149 10.73 20.30 11.05
C LYS A 149 11.92 19.65 10.36
N GLU A 150 12.41 18.53 10.87
CA GLU A 150 13.62 17.89 10.33
C GLU A 150 13.42 17.42 8.89
N ASP A 151 14.43 17.62 8.03
CA ASP A 151 14.44 17.12 6.65
C ASP A 151 15.02 15.70 6.62
N LEU A 152 14.16 14.70 6.47
CA LEU A 152 14.56 13.30 6.24
C LEU A 152 14.82 13.00 4.77
N VAL A 153 14.35 13.84 3.86
CA VAL A 153 14.52 13.67 2.42
C VAL A 153 15.28 14.86 1.85
N LYS A 154 16.22 14.61 0.93
CA LYS A 154 16.98 15.63 0.22
C LYS A 154 17.03 15.34 -1.26
N VAL A 155 16.98 16.39 -2.09
CA VAL A 155 17.35 16.27 -3.50
C VAL A 155 18.86 16.20 -3.61
N VAL A 156 19.37 15.23 -4.36
CA VAL A 156 20.79 15.07 -4.68
C VAL A 156 20.95 14.89 -6.18
N GLU A 157 22.06 15.37 -6.72
CA GLU A 157 22.42 15.15 -8.12
C GLU A 157 23.59 14.17 -8.19
N ILE A 158 23.42 13.10 -8.97
CA ILE A 158 24.42 12.07 -9.18
C ILE A 158 24.52 11.82 -10.68
N GLU A 159 25.73 11.97 -11.25
CA GLU A 159 25.98 11.79 -12.69
C GLU A 159 24.99 12.59 -13.57
N GLY A 160 24.69 13.84 -13.17
CA GLY A 160 23.77 14.72 -13.89
C GLY A 160 22.28 14.32 -13.78
N GLN A 161 21.92 13.43 -12.88
CA GLN A 161 20.55 12.98 -12.65
C GLN A 161 20.07 13.33 -11.25
N GLU A 162 18.90 13.98 -11.15
CA GLU A 162 18.26 14.19 -9.86
C GLU A 162 17.81 12.88 -9.23
N ARG A 163 18.05 12.75 -7.94
CA ARG A 163 17.57 11.67 -7.06
C ARG A 163 17.12 12.24 -5.73
N LEU A 164 16.35 11.46 -5.00
CA LEU A 164 16.04 11.72 -3.59
C LEU A 164 16.94 10.84 -2.72
N LEU A 165 17.54 11.44 -1.71
CA LEU A 165 18.19 10.74 -0.60
C LEU A 165 17.24 10.72 0.58
N TYR A 166 16.75 9.55 0.96
CA TYR A 166 16.01 9.27 2.17
C TYR A 166 16.99 8.87 3.26
N LYS A 167 17.18 9.71 4.27
CA LYS A 167 18.21 9.50 5.31
C LYS A 167 17.92 8.26 6.14
N GLY A 168 18.93 7.41 6.34
CA GLY A 168 18.90 6.32 7.30
C GLY A 168 19.05 6.84 8.74
N PHE A 169 18.52 6.07 9.70
CA PHE A 169 18.66 6.32 11.13
C PHE A 169 18.68 4.98 11.90
N PRO A 170 19.31 4.90 13.08
CA PRO A 170 19.43 3.64 13.81
C PRO A 170 18.08 3.17 14.35
N ILE A 171 17.92 1.84 14.44
CA ILE A 171 16.75 1.17 15.01
C ILE A 171 17.17 0.53 16.33
N ASN A 172 16.54 0.91 17.44
CA ASN A 172 16.87 0.42 18.77
C ASN A 172 16.14 -0.88 19.13
N VAL A 173 14.89 -1.02 18.68
CA VAL A 173 14.08 -2.22 18.93
C VAL A 173 13.29 -2.57 17.67
N CYS A 174 13.24 -3.86 17.35
CA CYS A 174 12.42 -4.37 16.28
C CYS A 174 11.45 -5.43 16.82
N PHE A 175 10.15 -5.21 16.62
CA PHE A 175 9.08 -6.15 16.90
C PHE A 175 8.65 -6.83 15.62
N LEU A 176 8.91 -8.13 15.53
CA LEU A 176 8.59 -8.94 14.36
C LEU A 176 7.65 -10.08 14.73
N ARG A 177 6.92 -10.56 13.73
CA ARG A 177 6.19 -11.80 13.83
C ARG A 177 6.78 -12.83 12.87
N ALA A 178 6.77 -14.09 13.32
CA ALA A 178 7.17 -15.25 12.53
C ALA A 178 6.29 -16.45 12.92
N SER A 179 6.32 -17.51 12.11
CA SER A 179 5.52 -18.71 12.37
C SER A 179 6.09 -19.54 13.52
N TYR A 180 7.28 -20.10 13.34
CA TYR A 180 7.94 -20.93 14.32
C TYR A 180 9.36 -20.44 14.57
N ALA A 181 9.82 -20.56 15.83
CA ALA A 181 11.24 -20.44 16.17
C ALA A 181 11.81 -21.77 16.60
N ASP A 182 13.10 -22.02 16.35
CA ASP A 182 13.80 -23.08 17.07
C ASP A 182 14.45 -22.55 18.37
N GLU A 183 14.96 -23.46 19.21
CA GLU A 183 15.60 -23.10 20.48
C GLU A 183 16.83 -22.20 20.33
N TYR A 184 17.38 -22.04 19.13
CA TYR A 184 18.52 -21.16 18.83
C TYR A 184 18.06 -19.80 18.28
N GLY A 185 16.75 -19.60 18.11
CA GLY A 185 16.18 -18.34 17.63
C GLY A 185 16.07 -18.23 16.10
N ASN A 186 16.33 -19.31 15.36
CA ASN A 186 16.03 -19.31 13.92
C ASN A 186 14.53 -19.33 13.72
N CYS A 187 13.98 -18.38 12.92
CA CYS A 187 12.54 -18.27 12.72
C CYS A 187 12.15 -18.45 11.26
N THR A 188 11.04 -19.15 11.04
CA THR A 188 10.41 -19.33 9.73
C THR A 188 9.12 -18.52 9.65
N VAL A 189 8.71 -18.18 8.42
CA VAL A 189 7.46 -17.43 8.14
C VAL A 189 6.52 -18.21 7.21
N HIS A 190 6.64 -19.53 7.22
CA HIS A 190 5.94 -20.41 6.27
C HIS A 190 4.42 -20.44 6.47
N ARG A 191 3.91 -19.96 7.59
CA ARG A 191 2.47 -19.82 7.86
C ARG A 191 1.97 -18.37 7.76
N GLU A 192 2.86 -17.44 7.41
CA GLU A 192 2.49 -16.05 7.11
C GLU A 192 2.14 -15.90 5.62
N ILE A 193 1.47 -14.80 5.26
CA ILE A 193 1.15 -14.49 3.86
C ILE A 193 2.38 -14.24 2.98
N GLY A 194 3.52 -14.04 3.61
CA GLY A 194 4.83 -13.83 2.99
C GLY A 194 5.88 -13.40 4.00
N PRO A 195 7.14 -13.34 3.59
CA PRO A 195 8.24 -12.90 4.45
C PRO A 195 8.15 -11.42 4.84
N LEU A 196 7.48 -10.60 4.02
CA LEU A 196 7.45 -9.15 4.18
C LEU A 196 8.87 -8.56 4.32
N ASP A 197 9.10 -7.74 5.35
CA ASP A 197 10.39 -7.09 5.59
C ASP A 197 11.21 -7.73 6.71
N VAL A 198 10.78 -8.87 7.27
CA VAL A 198 11.34 -9.39 8.55
C VAL A 198 12.85 -9.59 8.53
N THR A 199 13.42 -10.07 7.40
CA THR A 199 14.87 -10.26 7.28
C THR A 199 15.61 -8.92 7.31
N ALA A 200 15.17 -7.95 6.51
CA ALA A 200 15.82 -6.64 6.38
C ALA A 200 15.67 -5.82 7.69
N GLN A 201 14.49 -5.86 8.33
CA GLN A 201 14.23 -5.22 9.61
C GLN A 201 15.10 -5.79 10.71
N ALA A 202 15.19 -7.13 10.82
CA ALA A 202 16.04 -7.78 11.81
C ALA A 202 17.52 -7.40 11.64
N GLN A 203 18.02 -7.39 10.39
CA GLN A 203 19.39 -6.97 10.09
C GLN A 203 19.63 -5.50 10.42
N ALA A 204 18.71 -4.62 10.03
CA ALA A 204 18.80 -3.18 10.28
C ALA A 204 18.88 -2.89 11.79
N CYS A 205 17.98 -3.50 12.57
CA CYS A 205 17.98 -3.36 14.03
C CYS A 205 19.26 -3.92 14.66
N LYS A 206 19.65 -5.14 14.28
CA LYS A 206 20.85 -5.79 14.82
C LYS A 206 22.12 -5.00 14.55
N ASN A 207 22.28 -4.53 13.32
CA ASN A 207 23.46 -3.76 12.92
C ASN A 207 23.46 -2.33 13.48
N SER A 208 22.30 -1.81 13.88
CA SER A 208 22.18 -0.57 14.66
C SER A 208 22.55 -0.75 16.15
N GLY A 209 22.89 -1.97 16.60
CA GLY A 209 23.12 -2.30 18.00
C GLY A 209 21.83 -2.48 18.81
N GLY A 210 20.69 -2.58 18.13
CA GLY A 210 19.37 -2.73 18.72
C GLY A 210 19.02 -4.17 19.11
N LYS A 211 17.79 -4.36 19.57
CA LYS A 211 17.25 -5.64 20.05
C LYS A 211 16.14 -6.13 19.12
N VAL A 212 16.32 -7.33 18.57
CA VAL A 212 15.35 -8.01 17.73
C VAL A 212 14.53 -8.97 18.58
N ILE A 213 13.23 -8.72 18.67
CA ILE A 213 12.27 -9.50 19.44
C ILE A 213 11.23 -10.05 18.47
N VAL A 214 11.07 -11.37 18.47
CA VAL A 214 10.19 -12.05 17.51
C VAL A 214 9.07 -12.77 18.25
N GLN A 215 7.85 -12.42 17.93
CA GLN A 215 6.65 -13.15 18.33
C GLN A 215 6.46 -14.35 17.40
N VAL A 216 6.19 -15.53 17.96
CA VAL A 216 5.98 -16.78 17.23
C VAL A 216 4.79 -17.57 17.77
N GLU A 217 4.26 -18.48 16.96
CA GLU A 217 3.20 -19.41 17.40
C GLU A 217 3.76 -20.45 18.38
N LYS A 218 4.97 -20.97 18.13
CA LYS A 218 5.61 -21.98 18.97
C LYS A 218 7.11 -22.06 18.78
N ILE A 219 7.77 -22.69 19.75
CA ILE A 219 9.20 -23.04 19.72
C ILE A 219 9.33 -24.52 19.43
N VAL A 220 10.23 -24.89 18.51
CA VAL A 220 10.55 -26.27 18.12
C VAL A 220 12.00 -26.61 18.49
N GLN A 221 12.36 -27.88 18.39
CA GLN A 221 13.71 -28.36 18.71
C GLN A 221 14.77 -27.62 17.90
N GLY A 222 15.87 -27.27 18.56
CA GLY A 222 16.99 -26.57 17.92
C GLY A 222 17.57 -27.33 16.74
N GLY A 223 17.66 -26.66 15.58
CA GLY A 223 18.17 -27.22 14.34
C GLY A 223 17.19 -28.12 13.57
N SER A 224 15.90 -28.15 13.95
CA SER A 224 14.88 -28.95 13.25
C SER A 224 14.22 -28.23 12.08
N LEU A 225 14.40 -26.90 11.93
CA LEU A 225 13.82 -26.12 10.85
C LEU A 225 14.61 -26.31 9.56
N ASP A 226 13.91 -26.32 8.40
CA ASP A 226 14.55 -26.28 7.11
C ASP A 226 15.31 -24.92 6.96
N PRO A 227 16.63 -24.95 6.74
CA PRO A 227 17.43 -23.74 6.65
C PRO A 227 17.05 -22.82 5.49
N LYS A 228 16.40 -23.32 4.45
CA LYS A 228 15.90 -22.52 3.33
C LYS A 228 14.63 -21.74 3.69
N LEU A 229 13.86 -22.21 4.69
CA LEU A 229 12.65 -21.54 5.18
C LEU A 229 12.94 -20.56 6.32
N VAL A 230 14.15 -20.58 6.89
CA VAL A 230 14.55 -19.62 7.94
C VAL A 230 14.73 -18.24 7.30
N LYS A 231 13.85 -17.31 7.65
CA LYS A 231 13.90 -15.90 7.19
C LYS A 231 14.55 -14.96 8.22
N ILE A 232 14.50 -15.33 9.51
CA ILE A 232 15.19 -14.60 10.56
C ILE A 232 16.17 -15.56 11.23
N PRO A 233 17.46 -15.54 10.85
CA PRO A 233 18.51 -16.33 11.51
C PRO A 233 18.66 -15.97 12.99
N GLY A 234 18.85 -16.97 13.85
CA GLY A 234 18.98 -16.79 15.31
C GLY A 234 20.12 -15.86 15.73
N ILE A 235 21.13 -15.67 14.88
CA ILE A 235 22.22 -14.71 15.14
C ILE A 235 21.73 -13.25 15.20
N TYR A 236 20.56 -12.94 14.66
CA TYR A 236 19.96 -11.60 14.74
C TYR A 236 19.07 -11.46 15.98
N VAL A 237 18.49 -12.56 16.49
CA VAL A 237 17.42 -12.57 17.46
C VAL A 237 17.95 -12.46 18.89
N ASP A 238 17.43 -11.52 19.66
CA ASP A 238 17.77 -11.32 21.06
C ASP A 238 16.76 -12.00 22.01
N ALA A 239 15.48 -12.08 21.62
CA ALA A 239 14.45 -12.76 22.38
C ALA A 239 13.30 -13.28 21.49
N ILE A 240 12.68 -14.36 21.95
CA ILE A 240 11.44 -14.94 21.39
C ILE A 240 10.32 -14.76 22.40
N VAL A 241 9.15 -14.41 21.90
CA VAL A 241 7.89 -14.41 22.65
C VAL A 241 6.93 -15.37 21.97
N VAL A 242 6.36 -16.31 22.73
CA VAL A 242 5.26 -17.14 22.22
C VAL A 242 3.97 -16.35 22.47
N GLY A 243 3.35 -15.88 21.41
CA GLY A 243 2.11 -15.12 21.49
C GLY A 243 0.89 -15.99 21.82
N SER A 244 -0.20 -15.36 22.25
CA SER A 244 -1.47 -16.04 22.43
C SER A 244 -2.03 -16.57 21.09
N GLU A 245 -2.97 -17.48 21.13
CA GLU A 245 -3.62 -18.01 19.92
C GLU A 245 -4.34 -16.88 19.15
N GLU A 246 -4.99 -15.96 19.89
CA GLU A 246 -5.70 -14.81 19.32
C GLU A 246 -4.73 -13.82 18.65
N ASP A 247 -3.56 -13.59 19.24
CA ASP A 247 -2.54 -12.66 18.72
C ASP A 247 -1.67 -13.29 17.61
N ASN A 248 -1.77 -14.59 17.41
CA ASN A 248 -1.05 -15.34 16.38
C ASN A 248 -1.93 -15.69 15.18
N MET A 249 -3.07 -15.05 14.99
CA MET A 249 -3.85 -15.20 13.77
C MET A 249 -3.04 -14.73 12.55
N GLN A 250 -3.11 -15.47 11.45
CA GLN A 250 -2.37 -15.17 10.21
C GLN A 250 -2.63 -13.74 9.71
N CYS A 251 -3.89 -13.33 9.71
CA CYS A 251 -4.33 -11.95 9.62
C CYS A 251 -5.24 -11.69 10.83
N LEU A 252 -5.18 -10.52 11.45
CA LEU A 252 -5.99 -10.19 12.61
C LEU A 252 -7.48 -10.49 12.37
N GLY A 253 -8.10 -11.25 13.26
CA GLY A 253 -9.49 -11.70 13.14
C GLY A 253 -9.70 -12.86 12.16
N MET A 254 -8.65 -13.44 11.58
CA MET A 254 -8.73 -14.57 10.64
C MET A 254 -7.73 -15.65 11.02
N PRO A 255 -8.19 -16.88 11.30
CA PRO A 255 -7.31 -17.99 11.59
C PRO A 255 -6.48 -18.37 10.36
N TYR A 256 -5.51 -19.26 10.58
CA TYR A 256 -4.63 -19.75 9.52
C TYR A 256 -5.41 -20.38 8.35
N ASP A 257 -5.07 -19.93 7.14
CA ASP A 257 -5.52 -20.49 5.87
C ASP A 257 -4.31 -20.86 5.00
N GLY A 258 -4.10 -22.15 4.79
CA GLY A 258 -2.99 -22.67 3.98
C GLY A 258 -3.06 -22.31 2.49
N ALA A 259 -4.21 -21.86 1.99
CA ALA A 259 -4.33 -21.35 0.63
C ALA A 259 -3.53 -20.03 0.43
N LEU A 260 -3.37 -19.23 1.49
CA LEU A 260 -2.66 -17.95 1.46
C LEU A 260 -1.13 -18.12 1.57
N THR A 261 -0.65 -19.31 1.91
CA THR A 261 0.77 -19.63 2.05
C THR A 261 1.29 -20.56 0.96
N GLY A 262 0.37 -21.04 0.09
CA GLY A 262 0.71 -22.01 -0.95
C GLY A 262 0.80 -23.46 -0.45
N GLU A 263 0.37 -23.76 0.80
CA GLU A 263 0.33 -25.13 1.33
C GLU A 263 -0.63 -26.01 0.52
N PHE A 264 -1.77 -25.45 0.11
CA PHE A 264 -2.69 -26.08 -0.82
C PHE A 264 -3.32 -25.05 -1.75
N ARG A 265 -3.96 -25.53 -2.82
CA ARG A 265 -4.69 -24.69 -3.77
C ARG A 265 -6.18 -24.86 -3.60
N ILE A 266 -6.93 -23.78 -3.77
CA ILE A 266 -8.39 -23.75 -3.80
C ILE A 266 -8.91 -23.65 -5.22
N PRO A 267 -10.08 -24.26 -5.55
CA PRO A 267 -10.73 -24.02 -6.83
C PRO A 267 -11.06 -22.53 -7.01
N VAL A 268 -10.79 -21.99 -8.19
CA VAL A 268 -10.99 -20.55 -8.50
C VAL A 268 -12.32 -20.32 -9.23
N ASP A 269 -13.17 -21.34 -9.34
CA ASP A 269 -14.33 -21.41 -10.24
C ASP A 269 -15.49 -20.45 -9.90
N ALA A 270 -15.32 -19.58 -8.91
CA ALA A 270 -16.39 -18.72 -8.45
C ALA A 270 -15.93 -17.31 -8.05
N ILE A 271 -15.22 -16.61 -8.92
CA ILE A 271 -15.24 -15.15 -8.78
C ILE A 271 -16.66 -14.71 -9.15
N PRO A 272 -17.47 -14.24 -8.18
CA PRO A 272 -18.88 -13.98 -8.46
C PRO A 272 -19.03 -12.83 -9.43
N ALA A 273 -20.02 -12.95 -10.32
CA ALA A 273 -20.45 -11.83 -11.16
C ALA A 273 -20.86 -10.65 -10.26
N ILE A 274 -20.48 -9.45 -10.68
CA ILE A 274 -20.78 -8.23 -9.94
C ILE A 274 -21.94 -7.47 -10.62
N PRO A 275 -22.77 -6.73 -9.84
CA PRO A 275 -23.87 -5.94 -10.42
C PRO A 275 -23.34 -4.85 -11.33
N LEU A 276 -24.12 -4.48 -12.35
CA LEU A 276 -23.81 -3.38 -13.28
C LEU A 276 -24.03 -2.03 -12.58
N ASP A 277 -23.09 -1.66 -11.72
CA ASP A 277 -23.02 -0.38 -11.05
C ASP A 277 -21.88 0.49 -11.61
N ALA A 278 -21.70 1.69 -11.06
CA ALA A 278 -20.63 2.59 -11.47
C ALA A 278 -19.23 1.94 -11.41
N LYS A 279 -18.99 1.04 -10.46
CA LYS A 279 -17.68 0.36 -10.32
C LYS A 279 -17.47 -0.68 -11.43
N LYS A 280 -18.51 -1.43 -11.78
CA LYS A 280 -18.45 -2.38 -12.92
C LYS A 280 -18.27 -1.66 -14.24
N ILE A 281 -18.95 -0.52 -14.46
CA ILE A 281 -18.76 0.32 -15.65
C ILE A 281 -17.29 0.75 -15.78
N ILE A 282 -16.71 1.29 -14.70
CA ILE A 282 -15.30 1.69 -14.65
C ILE A 282 -14.38 0.49 -14.93
N ALA A 283 -14.65 -0.65 -14.29
CA ALA A 283 -13.84 -1.86 -14.44
C ALA A 283 -13.93 -2.45 -15.86
N ARG A 284 -15.11 -2.41 -16.50
CA ARG A 284 -15.30 -2.82 -17.90
C ARG A 284 -14.50 -1.94 -18.86
N ARG A 285 -14.57 -0.60 -18.68
CA ARG A 285 -13.76 0.30 -19.51
C ARG A 285 -12.26 0.10 -19.27
N ALA A 286 -11.86 -0.11 -18.00
CA ALA A 286 -10.47 -0.35 -17.66
C ALA A 286 -9.95 -1.69 -18.18
N ALA A 287 -10.77 -2.76 -18.18
CA ALA A 287 -10.39 -4.07 -18.72
C ALA A 287 -10.05 -4.04 -20.22
N MET A 288 -10.59 -3.09 -20.97
CA MET A 288 -10.21 -2.86 -22.38
C MET A 288 -8.76 -2.38 -22.54
N GLU A 289 -8.12 -1.93 -21.46
CA GLU A 289 -6.72 -1.47 -21.47
C GLU A 289 -5.72 -2.58 -21.10
N LEU A 290 -6.18 -3.82 -20.86
CA LEU A 290 -5.33 -4.96 -20.52
C LEU A 290 -4.59 -5.47 -21.77
N PRO A 291 -3.25 -5.38 -21.83
CA PRO A 291 -2.49 -6.05 -22.87
C PRO A 291 -2.51 -7.59 -22.68
N GLN A 292 -2.19 -8.33 -23.73
CA GLN A 292 -1.97 -9.75 -23.62
C GLN A 292 -0.74 -10.05 -22.77
N ASP A 293 -0.82 -11.08 -21.89
CA ASP A 293 0.24 -11.54 -21.00
C ASP A 293 0.80 -10.45 -20.06
N ALA A 294 -0.04 -9.48 -19.70
CA ALA A 294 0.38 -8.32 -18.90
C ALA A 294 0.70 -8.68 -17.45
N ILE A 295 1.74 -8.07 -16.90
CA ILE A 295 2.04 -8.07 -15.47
C ILE A 295 1.34 -6.85 -14.85
N VAL A 296 0.41 -7.12 -13.93
CA VAL A 296 -0.58 -6.14 -13.48
C VAL A 296 -0.57 -5.97 -11.97
N ASN A 297 -0.72 -4.74 -11.50
CA ASN A 297 -1.10 -4.43 -10.12
C ASN A 297 -2.50 -3.81 -10.10
N LEU A 298 -3.36 -4.29 -9.20
CA LEU A 298 -4.69 -3.75 -8.95
C LEU A 298 -4.74 -3.12 -7.56
N GLY A 299 -5.03 -1.82 -7.51
CA GLY A 299 -5.33 -1.11 -6.28
C GLY A 299 -6.73 -1.43 -5.73
N THR A 300 -7.00 -0.94 -4.53
CA THR A 300 -8.28 -1.16 -3.84
C THR A 300 -9.45 -0.39 -4.46
N GLY A 301 -10.67 -0.88 -4.25
CA GLY A 301 -11.91 -0.21 -4.65
C GLY A 301 -12.40 -0.54 -6.06
N ALA A 302 -12.49 0.45 -6.97
CA ALA A 302 -12.91 0.20 -8.34
C ALA A 302 -11.90 -0.68 -9.13
N PRO A 303 -10.58 -0.50 -8.99
CA PRO A 303 -9.60 -1.35 -9.66
C PRO A 303 -9.73 -2.85 -9.34
N GLU A 304 -10.08 -3.23 -8.09
CA GLU A 304 -10.29 -4.64 -7.72
C GLU A 304 -11.32 -5.33 -8.62
N LYS A 305 -12.31 -4.59 -9.12
CA LYS A 305 -13.40 -5.12 -9.93
C LYS A 305 -12.96 -5.51 -11.35
N ILE A 306 -11.77 -5.11 -11.77
CA ILE A 306 -11.20 -5.54 -13.05
C ILE A 306 -10.97 -7.05 -13.07
N ALA A 307 -10.54 -7.65 -11.95
CA ALA A 307 -10.41 -9.10 -11.85
C ALA A 307 -11.76 -9.83 -11.99
N ASN A 308 -12.84 -9.26 -11.42
CA ASN A 308 -14.20 -9.81 -11.59
C ASN A 308 -14.64 -9.74 -13.06
N VAL A 309 -14.46 -8.59 -13.71
CA VAL A 309 -14.79 -8.41 -15.13
C VAL A 309 -13.96 -9.34 -16.00
N ALA A 310 -12.65 -9.46 -15.75
CA ALA A 310 -11.79 -10.35 -16.51
C ALA A 310 -12.23 -11.83 -16.41
N ALA A 311 -12.69 -12.25 -15.23
CA ALA A 311 -13.25 -13.59 -15.03
C ALA A 311 -14.58 -13.78 -15.78
N GLU A 312 -15.50 -12.80 -15.69
CA GLU A 312 -16.78 -12.83 -16.42
C GLU A 312 -16.57 -12.88 -17.94
N GLU A 313 -15.62 -12.13 -18.46
CA GLU A 313 -15.33 -12.00 -19.91
C GLU A 313 -14.40 -13.12 -20.44
N GLY A 314 -13.91 -14.01 -19.56
CA GLY A 314 -13.01 -15.10 -19.95
C GLY A 314 -11.62 -14.64 -20.39
N ILE A 315 -11.13 -13.52 -19.86
CA ILE A 315 -9.83 -12.91 -20.18
C ILE A 315 -8.87 -12.87 -18.98
N SER A 316 -9.11 -13.65 -17.94
CA SER A 316 -8.24 -13.68 -16.75
C SER A 316 -6.81 -14.12 -17.08
N ASP A 317 -6.60 -14.90 -18.13
CA ASP A 317 -5.32 -15.36 -18.63
C ASP A 317 -4.50 -14.25 -19.33
N LYS A 318 -5.13 -13.14 -19.72
CA LYS A 318 -4.42 -11.96 -20.25
C LYS A 318 -3.54 -11.27 -19.20
N MET A 319 -3.72 -11.58 -17.89
CA MET A 319 -2.98 -10.88 -16.84
C MET A 319 -2.38 -11.81 -15.79
N THR A 320 -1.17 -11.49 -15.37
CA THR A 320 -0.55 -12.01 -14.16
C THR A 320 -0.65 -10.93 -13.07
N LEU A 321 -1.49 -11.19 -12.08
CA LEU A 321 -1.65 -10.27 -10.95
C LEU A 321 -0.46 -10.33 -10.02
N THR A 322 -0.08 -9.20 -9.48
CA THR A 322 0.96 -9.08 -8.46
C THR A 322 0.44 -8.29 -7.28
N VAL A 323 0.85 -8.67 -6.08
CA VAL A 323 0.49 -7.97 -4.85
C VAL A 323 1.75 -7.40 -4.22
N GLU A 324 1.71 -6.16 -3.78
CA GLU A 324 2.87 -5.45 -3.22
C GLU A 324 3.50 -6.17 -2.01
N ALA A 325 2.71 -6.94 -1.24
CA ALA A 325 3.21 -7.77 -0.13
C ALA A 325 4.11 -8.95 -0.56
N GLY A 326 4.26 -9.20 -1.88
CA GLY A 326 5.19 -10.17 -2.43
C GLY A 326 4.57 -11.31 -3.26
N SER A 327 3.25 -11.44 -3.31
CA SER A 327 2.59 -12.51 -4.08
C SER A 327 2.64 -12.24 -5.58
N ILE A 328 3.01 -13.27 -6.33
CA ILE A 328 3.00 -13.30 -7.80
C ILE A 328 1.92 -14.28 -8.24
N ALA A 329 1.04 -13.86 -9.14
CA ALA A 329 -0.16 -14.57 -9.57
C ALA A 329 -1.13 -14.81 -8.40
N GLY A 330 -2.11 -15.72 -8.61
CA GLY A 330 -3.13 -16.03 -7.60
C GLY A 330 -4.28 -15.05 -7.60
N VAL A 331 -5.14 -15.21 -6.59
CA VAL A 331 -6.34 -14.39 -6.38
C VAL A 331 -6.12 -13.48 -5.18
N PRO A 332 -5.93 -12.17 -5.38
CA PRO A 332 -5.74 -11.22 -4.28
C PRO A 332 -6.99 -11.12 -3.39
N TYR A 333 -6.76 -11.01 -2.08
CA TYR A 333 -7.81 -10.67 -1.12
C TYR A 333 -7.89 -9.16 -0.91
N GLY A 334 -9.09 -8.67 -0.71
CA GLY A 334 -9.36 -7.24 -0.46
C GLY A 334 -9.68 -6.93 1.00
N GLY A 335 -10.03 -5.67 1.27
CA GLY A 335 -10.48 -5.22 2.58
C GLY A 335 -9.41 -5.34 3.66
N THR A 336 -9.74 -6.02 4.76
CA THR A 336 -8.82 -6.21 5.90
C THR A 336 -7.69 -7.20 5.61
N GLN A 337 -7.85 -8.08 4.63
CA GLN A 337 -6.87 -9.08 4.21
C GLN A 337 -6.06 -8.63 2.99
N PHE A 338 -6.14 -7.35 2.62
CA PHE A 338 -5.34 -6.82 1.52
C PHE A 338 -3.85 -7.09 1.75
N GLY A 339 -3.20 -7.60 0.73
CA GLY A 339 -1.82 -8.09 0.80
C GLY A 339 -1.71 -9.61 0.69
N ALA A 340 -2.72 -10.36 1.14
CA ALA A 340 -2.79 -11.80 0.98
C ALA A 340 -3.31 -12.18 -0.43
N ALA A 341 -2.88 -13.34 -0.94
CA ALA A 341 -3.41 -13.92 -2.16
C ALA A 341 -3.46 -15.45 -2.05
N ALA A 342 -4.57 -16.05 -2.46
CA ALA A 342 -4.66 -17.49 -2.60
C ALA A 342 -4.07 -17.96 -3.93
N ASN A 343 -3.57 -19.20 -3.97
CA ASN A 343 -3.02 -19.80 -5.19
C ASN A 343 -1.81 -19.09 -5.80
N SER A 344 -1.05 -18.35 -5.01
CA SER A 344 0.17 -17.69 -5.50
C SER A 344 1.14 -18.70 -6.13
N MET A 345 1.81 -18.31 -7.22
CA MET A 345 2.87 -19.10 -7.86
C MET A 345 4.23 -18.88 -7.22
N ALA A 346 4.44 -17.68 -6.66
CA ALA A 346 5.61 -17.32 -5.88
C ALA A 346 5.23 -16.30 -4.82
N ILE A 347 5.96 -16.28 -3.71
CA ILE A 347 5.81 -15.30 -2.63
C ILE A 347 7.21 -14.78 -2.31
N LEU A 348 7.43 -13.49 -2.57
CA LEU A 348 8.72 -12.82 -2.45
C LEU A 348 8.80 -11.98 -1.18
N ASP A 349 10.01 -11.60 -0.79
CA ASP A 349 10.24 -10.59 0.23
C ASP A 349 9.73 -9.23 -0.29
N HIS A 350 9.20 -8.40 0.58
CA HIS A 350 8.52 -7.14 0.25
C HIS A 350 9.44 -6.16 -0.52
N ASN A 351 10.68 -6.02 -0.08
CA ASN A 351 11.68 -5.19 -0.76
C ASN A 351 12.04 -5.71 -2.16
N VAL A 352 12.07 -7.03 -2.37
CA VAL A 352 12.32 -7.65 -3.68
C VAL A 352 11.17 -7.38 -4.65
N GLN A 353 9.93 -7.43 -4.14
CA GLN A 353 8.75 -7.06 -4.93
C GLN A 353 8.80 -5.60 -5.36
N PHE A 354 9.21 -4.70 -4.46
CA PHE A 354 9.36 -3.29 -4.80
C PHE A 354 10.56 -2.98 -5.70
N ASP A 355 11.66 -3.74 -5.63
CA ASP A 355 12.73 -3.66 -6.63
C ASP A 355 12.17 -3.88 -8.05
N PHE A 356 11.30 -4.89 -8.21
CA PHE A 356 10.65 -5.19 -9.48
C PHE A 356 9.70 -4.06 -9.93
N TYR A 357 8.90 -3.51 -9.02
CA TYR A 357 7.98 -2.42 -9.35
C TYR A 357 8.72 -1.13 -9.71
N GLN A 358 9.68 -0.72 -8.88
CA GLN A 358 10.48 0.48 -9.09
C GLN A 358 11.37 0.41 -10.33
N GLY A 359 11.75 -0.80 -10.75
CA GLY A 359 12.48 -1.07 -11.98
C GLY A 359 11.63 -1.06 -13.25
N GLY A 360 10.31 -0.80 -13.17
CA GLY A 360 9.42 -0.77 -14.33
C GLY A 360 8.89 -2.14 -14.74
N GLY A 361 8.82 -3.10 -13.82
CA GLY A 361 8.37 -4.47 -14.10
C GLY A 361 6.87 -4.60 -14.39
N LEU A 362 6.04 -3.62 -14.00
CA LEU A 362 4.62 -3.62 -14.28
C LEU A 362 4.31 -3.12 -15.70
N ASP A 363 3.55 -3.89 -16.48
CA ASP A 363 3.06 -3.46 -17.78
C ASP A 363 1.92 -2.43 -17.63
N VAL A 364 1.01 -2.67 -16.69
CA VAL A 364 -0.05 -1.72 -16.35
C VAL A 364 -0.38 -1.78 -14.86
N ALA A 365 -0.59 -0.60 -14.26
CA ALA A 365 -1.11 -0.46 -12.92
C ALA A 365 -2.49 0.22 -12.97
N PHE A 366 -3.48 -0.41 -12.33
CA PHE A 366 -4.82 0.15 -12.17
C PHE A 366 -5.02 0.57 -10.72
N LEU A 367 -5.13 1.86 -10.47
CA LEU A 367 -5.17 2.39 -9.12
C LEU A 367 -6.35 3.34 -8.90
N GLY A 368 -6.64 3.61 -7.62
CA GLY A 368 -7.75 4.48 -7.25
C GLY A 368 -7.55 5.93 -7.67
N LEU A 369 -8.64 6.63 -7.99
CA LEU A 369 -8.71 8.06 -8.28
C LEU A 369 -9.52 8.75 -7.19
N ALA A 370 -8.94 9.73 -6.50
CA ALA A 370 -9.67 10.51 -5.50
C ALA A 370 -9.73 12.01 -5.82
N GLU A 371 -8.61 12.67 -6.11
CA GLU A 371 -8.57 14.05 -6.61
C GLU A 371 -7.59 14.14 -7.77
N THR A 372 -7.92 14.88 -8.81
CA THR A 372 -7.09 15.08 -10.02
C THR A 372 -7.08 16.55 -10.40
N ALA A 373 -5.89 17.11 -10.62
CA ALA A 373 -5.66 18.48 -11.05
C ALA A 373 -5.49 18.61 -12.58
N PRO A 374 -5.58 19.83 -13.15
CA PRO A 374 -5.46 20.05 -14.61
C PRO A 374 -4.16 19.54 -15.23
N ASN A 375 -3.05 19.60 -14.48
CA ASN A 375 -1.73 19.14 -14.91
C ASN A 375 -1.53 17.63 -14.77
N GLY A 376 -2.57 16.89 -14.34
CA GLY A 376 -2.53 15.45 -14.14
C GLY A 376 -2.02 15.00 -12.76
N ASP A 377 -1.68 15.91 -11.86
CA ASP A 377 -1.36 15.54 -10.48
C ASP A 377 -2.57 14.87 -9.82
N LEU A 378 -2.30 13.85 -8.99
CA LEU A 378 -3.36 13.09 -8.33
C LEU A 378 -3.07 12.92 -6.84
N ASN A 379 -4.13 12.96 -6.03
CA ASN A 379 -4.09 12.76 -4.58
C ASN A 379 -4.95 11.57 -4.17
N VAL A 380 -4.36 10.67 -3.36
CA VAL A 380 -5.07 9.60 -2.64
C VAL A 380 -4.65 9.52 -1.17
N SER A 381 -3.71 10.35 -0.72
CA SER A 381 -2.97 10.16 0.53
C SER A 381 -3.36 11.07 1.68
N LYS A 382 -3.92 12.27 1.40
CA LYS A 382 -4.31 13.22 2.44
C LYS A 382 -5.51 14.06 2.00
N PHE A 383 -6.53 14.17 2.85
CA PHE A 383 -7.78 14.89 2.57
C PHE A 383 -8.26 15.62 3.83
N GLY A 384 -7.86 16.86 4.02
CA GLY A 384 -8.27 17.66 5.17
C GLY A 384 -8.04 16.94 6.50
N THR A 385 -9.11 16.35 7.04
CA THR A 385 -9.10 15.62 8.32
C THR A 385 -8.81 14.12 8.19
N ARG A 386 -8.50 13.60 7.01
CA ARG A 386 -8.16 12.20 6.80
C ARG A 386 -6.74 12.06 6.29
N LEU A 387 -5.94 11.29 7.00
CA LEU A 387 -4.59 10.92 6.61
C LEU A 387 -4.56 9.44 6.23
N ALA A 388 -4.53 9.15 4.93
CA ALA A 388 -4.45 7.78 4.43
C ALA A 388 -2.99 7.31 4.30
N GLY A 389 -2.12 8.18 3.83
CA GLY A 389 -0.77 7.83 3.42
C GLY A 389 -0.72 7.22 2.01
N ALA A 390 0.45 7.21 1.42
CA ALA A 390 0.64 6.73 0.05
C ALA A 390 0.70 5.22 -0.07
N GLY A 391 1.20 4.51 0.95
CA GLY A 391 1.54 3.10 0.80
C GLY A 391 2.52 2.90 -0.35
N GLY A 392 2.28 1.87 -1.16
CA GLY A 392 3.04 1.59 -2.38
C GLY A 392 2.64 2.40 -3.61
N PHE A 393 1.68 3.33 -3.49
CA PHE A 393 1.11 4.04 -4.64
C PHE A 393 2.16 4.76 -5.49
N ILE A 394 3.09 5.48 -4.86
CA ILE A 394 4.14 6.23 -5.56
C ILE A 394 5.09 5.26 -6.29
N ASP A 395 5.53 4.21 -5.59
CA ASP A 395 6.46 3.21 -6.12
C ASP A 395 5.90 2.53 -7.38
N ILE A 396 4.60 2.19 -7.32
CA ILE A 396 3.87 1.50 -8.40
C ILE A 396 3.60 2.46 -9.56
N THR A 397 2.97 3.59 -9.29
CA THR A 397 2.47 4.48 -10.36
C THR A 397 3.57 5.22 -11.09
N GLN A 398 4.63 5.60 -10.40
CA GLN A 398 5.72 6.35 -11.00
C GLN A 398 6.54 5.52 -12.00
N ASN A 399 6.49 4.19 -11.89
CA ASN A 399 7.37 3.28 -12.62
C ASN A 399 6.65 2.28 -13.52
N ALA A 400 5.35 2.07 -13.40
CA ALA A 400 4.59 1.22 -14.31
C ALA A 400 4.68 1.76 -15.76
N LYS A 401 4.75 0.86 -16.75
CA LYS A 401 4.81 1.26 -18.17
C LYS A 401 3.56 2.02 -18.61
N LYS A 402 2.41 1.75 -17.98
CA LYS A 402 1.15 2.47 -18.16
C LYS A 402 0.42 2.54 -16.83
N VAL A 403 -0.23 3.67 -16.57
CA VAL A 403 -1.08 3.85 -15.38
C VAL A 403 -2.51 4.16 -15.80
N VAL A 404 -3.46 3.48 -15.18
CA VAL A 404 -4.89 3.70 -15.37
C VAL A 404 -5.53 3.98 -14.02
N TYR A 405 -5.95 5.21 -13.81
CA TYR A 405 -6.67 5.60 -12.61
C TYR A 405 -8.16 5.34 -12.75
N CYS A 406 -8.75 4.68 -11.77
CA CYS A 406 -10.13 4.20 -11.76
C CYS A 406 -10.89 4.75 -10.56
N GLY A 407 -11.98 5.46 -10.80
CA GLY A 407 -12.82 5.98 -9.74
C GLY A 407 -14.07 6.69 -10.25
N THR A 408 -15.07 6.86 -9.40
CA THR A 408 -16.25 7.62 -9.75
C THR A 408 -15.90 9.08 -10.03
N PHE A 409 -16.64 9.74 -10.92
CA PHE A 409 -16.40 11.13 -11.33
C PHE A 409 -16.56 12.12 -10.17
N THR A 410 -17.64 11.94 -9.40
CA THR A 410 -17.89 12.65 -8.16
C THR A 410 -17.99 11.70 -6.98
N ALA A 411 -17.88 12.21 -5.75
CA ALA A 411 -17.96 11.43 -4.52
C ALA A 411 -19.12 11.87 -3.63
N LYS A 412 -19.42 11.08 -2.60
CA LYS A 412 -20.47 11.33 -1.59
C LYS A 412 -21.86 11.38 -2.18
N GLY A 413 -22.40 10.19 -2.48
CA GLY A 413 -23.81 9.99 -2.82
C GLY A 413 -24.12 9.89 -4.30
N LEU A 414 -23.14 9.74 -5.20
CA LEU A 414 -23.37 9.43 -6.60
C LEU A 414 -24.18 8.14 -6.73
N LYS A 415 -25.26 8.21 -7.55
CA LYS A 415 -26.07 7.05 -7.96
C LYS A 415 -26.25 7.06 -9.46
N THR A 416 -26.05 5.90 -10.08
CA THR A 416 -26.13 5.71 -11.51
C THR A 416 -26.95 4.48 -11.84
N GLU A 417 -27.57 4.48 -13.01
CA GLU A 417 -28.29 3.35 -13.59
C GLU A 417 -27.91 3.23 -15.06
N CYS A 418 -27.99 2.03 -15.61
CA CYS A 418 -27.92 1.79 -17.05
C CYS A 418 -29.33 1.55 -17.59
N ARG A 419 -29.70 2.25 -18.68
CA ARG A 419 -30.99 2.07 -19.39
C ARG A 419 -30.73 2.08 -20.88
N ASP A 420 -31.15 1.02 -21.57
CA ASP A 420 -31.02 0.89 -23.03
C ASP A 420 -29.59 1.18 -23.55
N GLY A 421 -28.55 0.66 -22.86
CA GLY A 421 -27.14 0.88 -23.22
C GLY A 421 -26.62 2.29 -22.98
N LYS A 422 -27.32 3.09 -22.16
CA LYS A 422 -26.94 4.46 -21.79
C LYS A 422 -26.78 4.62 -20.29
N LEU A 423 -25.84 5.43 -19.89
CA LEU A 423 -25.67 5.83 -18.49
C LEU A 423 -26.68 6.92 -18.12
N VAL A 424 -27.32 6.76 -16.97
CA VAL A 424 -28.22 7.75 -16.37
C VAL A 424 -27.70 8.07 -14.96
N ILE A 425 -27.43 9.33 -14.69
CA ILE A 425 -27.10 9.80 -13.35
C ILE A 425 -28.40 10.16 -12.65
N THR A 426 -28.80 9.34 -11.67
CA THR A 426 -30.04 9.55 -10.91
C THR A 426 -29.82 10.45 -9.69
N GLN A 427 -28.58 10.55 -9.20
CA GLN A 427 -28.16 11.47 -8.14
C GLN A 427 -26.69 11.83 -8.35
N GLU A 428 -26.38 13.12 -8.40
CA GLU A 428 -24.98 13.59 -8.48
C GLU A 428 -24.30 13.49 -7.09
N GLY A 429 -22.99 13.22 -7.11
CA GLY A 429 -22.19 13.23 -5.89
C GLY A 429 -21.93 14.65 -5.38
N ALA A 430 -21.93 14.82 -4.07
CA ALA A 430 -21.79 16.14 -3.44
C ALA A 430 -20.34 16.70 -3.50
N LYS A 431 -19.33 15.87 -3.80
CA LYS A 431 -17.92 16.29 -3.84
C LYS A 431 -17.33 16.10 -5.23
N LYS A 432 -16.84 17.19 -5.82
CA LYS A 432 -16.03 17.17 -7.05
C LYS A 432 -14.68 16.52 -6.78
N LYS A 433 -14.16 15.79 -7.75
CA LYS A 433 -12.86 15.11 -7.69
C LYS A 433 -11.85 15.67 -8.70
N PHE A 434 -12.33 16.31 -9.74
CA PHE A 434 -11.49 17.08 -10.66
C PHE A 434 -11.43 18.51 -10.14
N VAL A 435 -10.30 18.83 -9.48
CA VAL A 435 -10.09 20.05 -8.67
C VAL A 435 -9.01 20.93 -9.27
N ASN A 436 -9.04 22.23 -8.98
CA ASN A 436 -8.03 23.16 -9.49
C ASN A 436 -6.61 22.81 -9.02
N GLN A 437 -6.48 22.31 -7.81
CA GLN A 437 -5.23 21.88 -7.20
C GLN A 437 -5.50 20.75 -6.21
N VAL A 438 -4.69 19.70 -6.24
CA VAL A 438 -4.76 18.63 -5.24
C VAL A 438 -4.13 19.08 -3.91
N GLU A 439 -4.66 18.60 -2.80
CA GLU A 439 -4.11 18.93 -1.47
C GLU A 439 -2.71 18.32 -1.27
N HIS A 440 -2.49 17.13 -1.83
CA HIS A 440 -1.26 16.37 -1.59
C HIS A 440 -0.89 15.62 -2.88
N ILE A 441 0.30 15.86 -3.43
CA ILE A 441 0.70 15.27 -4.73
C ILE A 441 1.18 13.84 -4.49
N THR A 442 0.28 12.86 -4.62
CA THR A 442 0.65 11.45 -4.52
C THR A 442 1.19 10.90 -5.85
N PHE A 443 0.71 11.44 -6.97
CA PHE A 443 1.26 11.20 -8.31
C PHE A 443 1.51 12.52 -9.00
N SER A 444 2.65 12.63 -9.69
CA SER A 444 3.01 13.84 -10.44
C SER A 444 2.76 13.68 -11.93
N GLY A 445 1.79 14.42 -12.45
CA GLY A 445 1.54 14.51 -13.90
C GLY A 445 2.75 15.08 -14.65
N LYS A 446 3.44 16.06 -14.05
CA LYS A 446 4.68 16.63 -14.60
C LYS A 446 5.76 15.56 -14.83
N TYR A 447 5.97 14.68 -13.83
CA TYR A 447 6.94 13.59 -13.96
C TYR A 447 6.53 12.62 -15.06
N ALA A 448 5.26 12.21 -15.08
CA ALA A 448 4.74 11.28 -16.08
C ALA A 448 4.91 11.82 -17.53
N VAL A 449 4.61 13.09 -17.76
CA VAL A 449 4.83 13.75 -19.05
C VAL A 449 6.33 13.76 -19.42
N GLN A 450 7.20 14.09 -18.47
CA GLN A 450 8.65 14.13 -18.67
C GLN A 450 9.22 12.79 -19.10
N VAL A 451 8.75 11.68 -18.49
CA VAL A 451 9.19 10.31 -18.82
C VAL A 451 8.34 9.66 -19.90
N LYS A 452 7.37 10.39 -20.46
CA LYS A 452 6.43 9.91 -21.51
C LYS A 452 5.62 8.69 -21.09
N GLN A 453 5.23 8.62 -19.82
CA GLN A 453 4.39 7.54 -19.30
C GLN A 453 2.94 7.74 -19.74
N PRO A 454 2.29 6.75 -20.39
CA PRO A 454 0.87 6.81 -20.71
C PRO A 454 0.03 6.76 -19.43
N VAL A 455 -0.92 7.70 -19.29
CA VAL A 455 -1.80 7.81 -18.12
C VAL A 455 -3.23 8.04 -18.57
N LEU A 456 -4.15 7.21 -18.07
CA LEU A 456 -5.61 7.36 -18.25
C LEU A 456 -6.29 7.60 -16.91
N TYR A 457 -7.37 8.38 -16.94
CA TYR A 457 -8.28 8.60 -15.82
C TYR A 457 -9.66 8.13 -16.26
N ILE A 458 -10.12 7.00 -15.74
CA ILE A 458 -11.37 6.34 -16.13
C ILE A 458 -12.40 6.52 -15.03
N THR A 459 -13.53 7.11 -15.41
CA THR A 459 -14.70 7.22 -14.55
C THR A 459 -15.90 6.51 -15.19
N GLU A 460 -17.02 6.44 -14.49
CA GLU A 460 -18.23 5.84 -15.02
C GLU A 460 -18.83 6.62 -16.22
N ARG A 461 -18.49 7.91 -16.36
CA ARG A 461 -19.11 8.81 -17.36
C ARG A 461 -18.15 9.43 -18.35
N ALA A 462 -16.85 9.46 -18.04
CA ALA A 462 -15.86 10.13 -18.88
C ALA A 462 -14.48 9.47 -18.71
N VAL A 463 -13.69 9.49 -19.78
CA VAL A 463 -12.29 9.05 -19.80
C VAL A 463 -11.41 10.21 -20.21
N PHE A 464 -10.33 10.41 -19.47
CA PHE A 464 -9.32 11.41 -19.76
C PHE A 464 -7.97 10.76 -19.98
N GLU A 465 -7.14 11.40 -20.78
CA GLU A 465 -5.74 11.07 -21.03
C GLU A 465 -4.83 12.22 -20.56
N LEU A 466 -3.70 11.89 -19.95
CA LEU A 466 -2.68 12.89 -19.66
C LEU A 466 -1.85 13.16 -20.91
N ARG A 467 -1.90 14.38 -21.39
CA ARG A 467 -1.11 14.89 -22.52
C ARG A 467 -0.12 15.98 -22.05
N PRO A 468 0.87 16.37 -22.85
CA PRO A 468 1.79 17.44 -22.48
C PRO A 468 1.09 18.76 -22.05
N GLU A 469 -0.07 19.05 -22.63
CA GLU A 469 -0.89 20.23 -22.33
C GLU A 469 -1.83 20.05 -21.12
N GLY A 470 -1.84 18.87 -20.49
CA GLY A 470 -2.63 18.54 -19.32
C GLY A 470 -3.70 17.47 -19.55
N VAL A 471 -4.61 17.35 -18.59
CA VAL A 471 -5.72 16.38 -18.61
C VAL A 471 -6.67 16.69 -19.76
N THR A 472 -6.80 15.74 -20.70
CA THR A 472 -7.58 15.88 -21.93
C THR A 472 -8.75 14.88 -21.94
N LEU A 473 -9.97 15.35 -22.09
CA LEU A 473 -11.18 14.53 -22.23
C LEU A 473 -11.17 13.84 -23.60
N ILE A 474 -11.24 12.50 -23.61
CA ILE A 474 -11.18 11.68 -24.82
C ILE A 474 -12.43 10.86 -25.08
N GLU A 475 -13.20 10.53 -24.01
CA GLU A 475 -14.45 9.78 -24.16
C GLU A 475 -15.51 10.29 -23.17
N ILE A 476 -16.79 10.22 -23.57
CA ILE A 476 -17.96 10.40 -22.70
C ILE A 476 -18.90 9.21 -22.82
N ALA A 477 -19.60 8.86 -21.75
CA ALA A 477 -20.56 7.77 -21.77
C ALA A 477 -21.79 8.11 -22.61
N PRO A 478 -22.38 7.14 -23.36
CA PRO A 478 -23.66 7.33 -23.99
C PRO A 478 -24.73 7.76 -22.97
N GLY A 479 -25.52 8.79 -23.32
CA GLY A 479 -26.58 9.33 -22.46
C GLY A 479 -26.14 10.48 -21.53
N ILE A 480 -24.86 10.83 -21.49
CA ILE A 480 -24.31 11.92 -20.67
C ILE A 480 -24.27 13.22 -21.46
N ASP A 481 -24.80 14.29 -20.86
CA ASP A 481 -24.64 15.66 -21.35
C ASP A 481 -23.26 16.20 -20.98
N LEU A 482 -22.48 16.58 -21.99
CA LEU A 482 -21.11 17.05 -21.82
C LEU A 482 -21.02 18.26 -20.90
N GLN A 483 -21.89 19.25 -21.08
CA GLN A 483 -21.80 20.51 -20.35
C GLN A 483 -22.19 20.31 -18.88
N THR A 484 -23.38 19.81 -18.62
CA THR A 484 -23.96 19.80 -17.28
C THR A 484 -23.47 18.66 -16.40
N GLN A 485 -23.14 17.50 -17.02
CA GLN A 485 -22.78 16.29 -16.29
C GLN A 485 -21.28 15.96 -16.31
N VAL A 486 -20.48 16.68 -17.10
CA VAL A 486 -19.02 16.57 -17.10
C VAL A 486 -18.39 17.90 -16.75
N LEU A 487 -18.48 18.92 -17.62
CA LEU A 487 -17.74 20.16 -17.47
C LEU A 487 -18.15 20.95 -16.23
N ASP A 488 -19.44 21.10 -15.94
CA ASP A 488 -19.94 21.79 -14.75
C ASP A 488 -19.65 21.04 -13.43
N GLN A 489 -19.31 19.74 -13.51
CA GLN A 489 -18.94 18.90 -12.36
C GLN A 489 -17.44 18.90 -12.08
N MET A 490 -16.64 19.64 -12.86
CA MET A 490 -15.21 19.89 -12.63
C MET A 490 -14.99 21.29 -12.04
N GLU A 491 -13.87 21.53 -11.38
CA GLU A 491 -13.45 22.87 -10.95
C GLU A 491 -12.62 23.59 -12.02
N PHE A 492 -12.20 22.87 -13.06
CA PHE A 492 -11.43 23.43 -14.18
C PHE A 492 -11.98 22.94 -15.51
N MET A 493 -11.68 23.67 -16.56
CA MET A 493 -12.01 23.27 -17.93
C MET A 493 -10.90 22.36 -18.48
N PRO A 494 -11.15 21.06 -18.73
CA PRO A 494 -10.15 20.20 -19.35
C PRO A 494 -9.95 20.56 -20.82
N LYS A 495 -8.85 20.12 -21.41
CA LYS A 495 -8.76 20.03 -22.86
C LYS A 495 -9.76 19.02 -23.36
N ILE A 496 -10.34 19.26 -24.52
CA ILE A 496 -11.26 18.32 -25.17
C ILE A 496 -10.58 17.86 -26.46
N ALA A 497 -10.48 16.56 -26.66
CA ALA A 497 -9.92 16.00 -27.89
C ALA A 497 -10.76 16.37 -29.10
N GLU A 498 -10.11 16.70 -30.22
CA GLU A 498 -10.82 17.01 -31.47
C GLU A 498 -11.68 15.84 -31.97
N ASP A 499 -11.24 14.61 -31.66
CA ASP A 499 -11.91 13.34 -31.97
C ASP A 499 -12.61 12.74 -30.74
N LEU A 500 -13.22 13.58 -29.88
CA LEU A 500 -13.97 13.13 -28.71
C LEU A 500 -14.97 12.02 -29.09
N LYS A 501 -14.86 10.88 -28.40
CA LYS A 501 -15.62 9.66 -28.71
C LYS A 501 -16.69 9.38 -27.66
N LEU A 502 -17.65 8.54 -28.01
CA LEU A 502 -18.47 7.85 -27.03
C LEU A 502 -17.74 6.62 -26.53
N MET A 503 -17.87 6.35 -25.23
CA MET A 503 -17.46 5.07 -24.66
C MET A 503 -18.22 3.92 -25.35
N ASP A 504 -17.60 2.75 -25.43
CA ASP A 504 -18.21 1.57 -26.03
C ASP A 504 -19.56 1.25 -25.34
N GLU A 505 -20.63 1.16 -26.12
CA GLU A 505 -21.98 0.92 -25.59
C GLU A 505 -22.13 -0.42 -24.86
N ARG A 506 -21.26 -1.43 -25.18
CA ARG A 506 -21.24 -2.75 -24.52
C ARG A 506 -20.99 -2.63 -23.02
N ILE A 507 -20.26 -1.57 -22.60
CA ILE A 507 -19.96 -1.29 -21.18
C ILE A 507 -21.24 -1.13 -20.36
N PHE A 508 -22.30 -0.59 -20.95
CA PHE A 508 -23.53 -0.17 -20.28
C PHE A 508 -24.69 -1.16 -20.45
N LYS A 509 -24.43 -2.36 -20.96
CA LYS A 509 -25.42 -3.45 -21.14
C LYS A 509 -25.22 -4.55 -20.10
N ASP A 510 -26.27 -5.29 -19.77
CA ASP A 510 -26.19 -6.41 -18.82
C ASP A 510 -25.39 -7.59 -19.40
N GLU A 511 -25.41 -7.76 -20.71
CA GLU A 511 -24.71 -8.81 -21.44
C GLU A 511 -23.19 -8.67 -21.31
N LEU A 512 -22.47 -9.76 -21.57
CA LEU A 512 -21.01 -9.74 -21.67
C LEU A 512 -20.56 -8.83 -22.82
N MET A 513 -19.43 -8.18 -22.65
CA MET A 513 -18.86 -7.33 -23.71
C MET A 513 -18.23 -8.16 -24.84
N GLY A 514 -17.84 -9.41 -24.55
CA GLY A 514 -17.17 -10.29 -25.52
C GLY A 514 -15.69 -9.98 -25.71
N LEU A 515 -15.00 -9.46 -24.69
CA LEU A 515 -13.59 -9.08 -24.74
C LEU A 515 -12.64 -10.24 -25.06
N ALA A 516 -13.08 -11.48 -24.89
CA ALA A 516 -12.30 -12.65 -25.30
C ALA A 516 -12.17 -12.78 -26.83
N ASN A 517 -13.02 -12.09 -27.61
CA ASN A 517 -13.04 -12.13 -29.06
C ASN A 517 -12.45 -10.87 -29.71
N ASP A 518 -12.08 -9.87 -28.90
CA ASP A 518 -11.43 -8.61 -29.34
C ASP A 518 -9.85 -8.81 -29.38
#